data_c680806547f3f88815721af7dc0ea021
#
_entry.id   c680806547f3f88815721af7dc0ea021
#
_cell.length_a   1.000
_cell.length_b   1.000
_cell.length_c   1.000
_cell.angle_alpha   90.00
_cell.angle_beta   90.00
_cell.angle_gamma   90.00
#
_symmetry.space_group_name_H-M   'P 1'
#
loop_
_entity.id
_entity.type
_entity.pdbx_description
1 polymer ?
#
loop_
_entity_poly.entity_id
_entity_poly.type
_entity_poly.pdbx_seq_one_letter_code
_entity_poly.pdbx_strand_id
1 'polypeptide(L)' 'MDESNRKKIWKIIQTHGDFIRERLQPHPHHPKGRNPYAHICTLITDHFKCSYKDIQNSRVKELEEFILKIDR' A
#
# COMPACT_ATOMS: atom_id res chain seq x y z
N MET A 1 8.92 -12.03 4.20
CA MET A 1 8.43 -11.31 5.41
C MET A 1 7.68 -12.30 6.28
N ASP A 2 7.87 -12.26 7.59
CA ASP A 2 7.16 -13.16 8.48
C ASP A 2 5.71 -12.71 8.69
N GLU A 3 4.91 -13.56 9.35
CA GLU A 3 3.49 -13.30 9.53
C GLU A 3 3.23 -12.05 10.36
N SER A 4 4.02 -11.83 11.40
CA SER A 4 3.88 -10.66 12.26
C SER A 4 4.07 -9.36 11.47
N ASN A 5 5.09 -9.31 10.62
CA ASN A 5 5.36 -8.15 9.78
C ASN A 5 4.32 -8.00 8.68
N ARG A 6 3.81 -9.11 8.12
CA ARG A 6 2.72 -9.05 7.13
C ARG A 6 1.48 -8.37 7.72
N LYS A 7 1.11 -8.75 8.92
CA LYS A 7 -0.04 -8.16 9.60
C LYS A 7 0.18 -6.69 9.90
N LYS A 8 1.38 -6.34 10.35
CA LYS A 8 1.75 -4.95 10.61
C LYS A 8 1.65 -4.10 9.35
N ILE A 9 2.23 -4.56 8.26
CA ILE A 9 2.20 -3.83 6.99
C ILE A 9 0.79 -3.74 6.44
N TRP A 10 0.01 -4.82 6.52
CA TRP A 10 -1.37 -4.79 6.06
C TRP A 10 -2.19 -3.74 6.81
N LYS A 11 -1.98 -3.64 8.12
CA LYS A 11 -2.65 -2.62 8.93
C LYS A 11 -2.23 -1.21 8.53
N ILE A 12 -0.97 -1.01 8.21
CA ILE A 12 -0.46 0.28 7.72
C ILE A 12 -1.11 0.60 6.37
N ILE A 13 -1.21 -0.38 5.48
CA ILE A 13 -1.86 -0.21 4.19
C ILE A 13 -3.31 0.21 4.37
N GLN A 14 -4.04 -0.46 5.27
CA GLN A 14 -5.44 -0.13 5.54
C GLN A 14 -5.58 1.29 6.09
N THR A 15 -4.79 1.64 7.09
CA THR A 15 -4.86 2.95 7.73
C THR A 15 -4.50 4.06 6.74
N HIS A 16 -3.43 3.85 5.99
CA HIS A 16 -2.99 4.84 5.02
C HIS A 16 -3.94 4.92 3.82
N GLY A 17 -4.51 3.77 3.42
CA GLY A 17 -5.53 3.74 2.38
C GLY A 17 -6.75 4.59 2.75
N ASP A 18 -7.19 4.50 4.00
CA ASP A 18 -8.28 5.33 4.47
C ASP A 18 -7.92 6.82 4.41
N PHE A 19 -6.67 7.15 4.71
CA PHE A 19 -6.18 8.52 4.65
C PHE A 19 -6.19 9.09 3.23
N ILE A 20 -5.74 8.31 2.24
CA ILE A 20 -5.64 8.79 0.86
C ILE A 20 -6.93 8.60 0.06
N ARG A 21 -7.93 7.91 0.63
CA ARG A 21 -9.15 7.54 -0.08
C ARG A 21 -9.82 8.72 -0.77
N GLU A 22 -9.92 9.84 -0.09
CA GLU A 22 -10.56 11.03 -0.62
C GLU A 22 -9.69 11.79 -1.61
N ARG A 23 -8.39 11.47 -1.65
CA ARG A 23 -7.44 12.13 -2.54
C ARG A 23 -7.32 11.43 -3.89
N LEU A 24 -7.82 10.19 -4.00
CA LEU A 24 -7.81 9.45 -5.24
C LEU A 24 -8.94 9.95 -6.14
N GLN A 25 -8.58 10.30 -7.38
CA GLN A 25 -9.58 10.74 -8.35
C GLN A 25 -10.35 9.55 -8.89
N PRO A 26 -11.66 9.72 -9.17
CA PRO A 26 -12.44 8.67 -9.81
C PRO A 26 -11.84 8.30 -11.18
N HIS A 27 -11.78 7.02 -11.45
CA HIS A 27 -11.37 6.52 -12.75
C HIS A 27 -12.63 6.35 -13.61
N PRO A 28 -12.57 6.58 -14.96
CA PRO A 28 -13.74 6.39 -15.82
C PRO A 28 -14.39 5.02 -15.71
N HIS A 29 -13.60 3.98 -15.45
CA HIS A 29 -14.10 2.62 -15.28
C HIS A 29 -14.43 2.27 -13.82
N HIS A 30 -14.22 3.21 -12.90
CA HIS A 30 -14.49 3.03 -11.48
C HIS A 30 -15.21 4.25 -10.95
N PRO A 31 -16.50 4.44 -11.30
CA PRO A 31 -17.23 5.66 -10.96
C PRO A 31 -17.38 5.91 -9.46
N LYS A 32 -17.19 4.87 -8.65
CA LYS A 32 -17.23 4.98 -7.19
C LYS A 32 -15.85 5.28 -6.58
N GLY A 33 -14.83 5.52 -7.44
CA GLY A 33 -13.47 5.77 -7.00
C GLY A 33 -12.61 4.52 -7.04
N ARG A 34 -11.31 4.71 -6.83
CA ARG A 34 -10.36 3.61 -6.80
C ARG A 34 -10.34 2.96 -5.43
N ASN A 35 -10.09 1.64 -5.40
CA ASN A 35 -9.80 0.96 -4.15
C ASN A 35 -8.42 1.43 -3.64
N PRO A 36 -8.36 2.20 -2.52
CA PRO A 36 -7.09 2.77 -2.07
C PRO A 36 -6.08 1.70 -1.63
N TYR A 37 -6.56 0.58 -1.12
CA TYR A 37 -5.68 -0.48 -0.65
C TYR A 37 -5.00 -1.18 -1.84
N ALA A 38 -5.77 -1.48 -2.88
CA ALA A 38 -5.22 -2.05 -4.11
C ALA A 38 -4.25 -1.08 -4.79
N HIS A 39 -4.55 0.20 -4.76
CA HIS A 39 -3.67 1.23 -5.31
C HIS A 39 -2.31 1.22 -4.61
N ILE A 40 -2.29 1.19 -3.28
CA ILE A 40 -1.05 1.13 -2.50
C ILE A 40 -0.28 -0.15 -2.83
N CYS A 41 -0.97 -1.29 -2.88
CA CYS A 41 -0.33 -2.57 -3.20
C CYS A 41 0.30 -2.55 -4.60
N THR A 42 -0.36 -1.92 -5.58
CA THR A 42 0.18 -1.78 -6.93
C THR A 42 1.46 -0.95 -6.92
N LEU A 43 1.47 0.16 -6.20
CA LEU A 43 2.66 1.00 -6.09
C LEU A 43 3.82 0.27 -5.43
N ILE A 44 3.54 -0.52 -4.40
CA ILE A 44 4.56 -1.35 -3.74
C ILE A 44 5.14 -2.34 -4.73
N THR A 45 4.28 -3.05 -5.46
CA THR A 45 4.73 -4.06 -6.42
C THR A 45 5.58 -3.43 -7.52
N ASP A 46 5.20 -2.25 -8.01
CA ASP A 46 5.97 -1.55 -9.03
C ASP A 46 7.33 -1.10 -8.53
N HIS A 47 7.41 -0.62 -7.29
CA HIS A 47 8.64 -0.11 -6.73
C HIS A 47 9.60 -1.21 -6.28
N PHE A 48 9.09 -2.21 -5.57
CA PHE A 48 9.90 -3.28 -4.99
C PHE A 48 10.02 -4.51 -5.91
N LYS A 49 9.26 -4.57 -7.00
CA LYS A 49 9.25 -5.66 -7.97
C LYS A 49 8.76 -6.99 -7.39
N CYS A 50 8.02 -6.93 -6.29
CA CYS A 50 7.39 -8.10 -5.67
C CYS A 50 6.26 -7.64 -4.75
N SER A 51 5.39 -8.58 -4.38
CA SER A 51 4.33 -8.32 -3.41
C SER A 51 4.92 -7.92 -2.06
N TYR A 52 4.20 -7.08 -1.30
CA TYR A 52 4.67 -6.71 0.03
C TYR A 52 4.90 -7.94 0.92
N LYS A 53 4.17 -9.02 0.67
CA LYS A 53 4.32 -10.27 1.44
C LYS A 53 5.67 -10.94 1.23
N ASP A 54 6.31 -10.66 0.10
CA ASP A 54 7.58 -11.29 -0.29
C ASP A 54 8.79 -10.40 0.02
N ILE A 55 8.57 -9.21 0.56
CA ILE A 55 9.65 -8.30 0.93
C ILE A 55 10.32 -8.84 2.20
N GLN A 56 11.67 -8.80 2.24
CA GLN A 56 12.44 -9.29 3.37
C GLN A 56 12.17 -8.48 4.63
N ASN A 57 12.26 -9.16 5.79
CA ASN A 57 12.08 -8.50 7.09
C ASN A 57 13.03 -7.31 7.26
N SER A 58 14.24 -7.40 6.74
CA SER A 58 15.22 -6.31 6.83
C SER A 58 14.81 -5.04 6.08
N ARG A 59 13.82 -5.14 5.19
CA ARG A 59 13.33 -4.00 4.41
C ARG A 59 11.95 -3.51 4.86
N VAL A 60 11.44 -4.03 5.96
CA VAL A 60 10.11 -3.65 6.46
C VAL A 60 10.04 -2.16 6.75
N LYS A 61 11.07 -1.59 7.37
CA LYS A 61 11.10 -0.18 7.69
C LYS A 61 11.09 0.69 6.42
N GLU A 62 11.85 0.29 5.41
CA GLU A 62 11.87 0.96 4.11
C GLU A 62 10.48 0.91 3.46
N LEU A 63 9.83 -0.23 3.50
CA LEU A 63 8.48 -0.40 2.98
C LEU A 63 7.48 0.49 3.72
N GLU A 64 7.55 0.52 5.04
CA GLU A 64 6.70 1.36 5.87
C GLU A 64 6.84 2.83 5.48
N GLU A 65 8.06 3.31 5.36
CA GLU A 65 8.32 4.69 4.95
C GLU A 65 7.81 4.97 3.54
N PHE A 66 7.96 4.01 2.64
CA PHE A 66 7.44 4.13 1.27
C PHE A 66 5.91 4.33 1.28
N ILE A 67 5.20 3.50 2.06
CA ILE A 67 3.74 3.58 2.14
C ILE A 67 3.31 4.94 2.69
N LEU A 68 3.95 5.41 3.74
CA LEU A 68 3.58 6.67 4.40
C LEU A 68 3.83 7.90 3.53
N LYS A 69 4.64 7.79 2.49
CA LYS A 69 4.89 8.87 1.54
C LYS A 69 3.86 8.94 0.41
N ILE A 70 3.02 7.92 0.28
CA ILE A 70 1.99 7.91 -0.75
C ILE A 70 0.90 8.89 -0.33
N ASP A 71 0.58 9.87 -1.18
CA ASP A 71 -0.45 10.86 -0.90
C ASP A 71 -1.58 10.86 -1.93
N ARG A 72 -1.47 10.03 -2.96
CA ARG A 72 -2.52 9.81 -3.97
C ARG A 72 -2.19 8.60 -4.85
#